data_35616336c5456ad5fd5994fc84fa1c92
#
_entry.id   35616336c5456ad5fd5994fc84fa1c92
#
_cell.length_a   1.000
_cell.length_b   1.000
_cell.length_c   1.000
_cell.angle_alpha   90.00
_cell.angle_beta   90.00
_cell.angle_gamma   90.00
#
_symmetry.space_group_name_H-M   'P 1'
#
loop_
_entity.id
_entity.type
_entity.pdbx_description
1 polymer ?
#
loop_
_entity_poly.entity_id
_entity_poly.type
_entity_poly.pdbx_seq_one_letter_code
_entity_poly.pdbx_strand_id
1 'polypeptide(L)'
;DAGFIDIFKLKYDYHNAKAVLKAAAVGTDPARMFMDMGRIPASELKSAMESSELDTLPGLLPEAVAEAKNVLDTTRDPQLSDITLDGWMYRDMARTAERTGSAFLRGYVAAQIDAANLRSLIRTLRMGKNAGFLAGALLEGGETEPAALLAVAENGGSGLAELYAPTRFAAAAEAGAAALKGGTLTEFEKQCDDAVTEYLSGAQMVPFGEAPLLAYLAARETEYTNLRIVLMGRAAGLDADTIRSRLRRGIG
;
A
#
# COMPACT_ATOMS: atom_id res chain seq x y z
N ASP A 1 0.46 -5.63 23.94
CA ASP A 1 1.19 -4.53 23.32
C ASP A 1 0.34 -3.93 22.21
N ALA A 2 0.03 -2.63 22.24
CA ALA A 2 -0.86 -1.99 21.26
C ALA A 2 -0.18 -1.78 19.89
N GLY A 3 1.13 -1.96 19.81
CA GLY A 3 1.94 -1.59 18.64
C GLY A 3 1.58 -2.33 17.34
N PHE A 4 1.07 -3.56 17.40
CA PHE A 4 0.68 -4.29 16.19
C PHE A 4 -0.65 -3.81 15.58
N ILE A 5 -1.55 -3.20 16.38
CA ILE A 5 -2.76 -2.56 15.86
C ILE A 5 -2.40 -1.28 15.10
N ASP A 6 -1.35 -0.59 15.54
CA ASP A 6 -0.91 0.66 14.92
C ASP A 6 -0.48 0.49 13.45
N ILE A 7 0.01 -0.69 13.06
CA ILE A 7 0.33 -0.99 11.66
C ILE A 7 -0.91 -0.85 10.74
N PHE A 8 -2.09 -1.25 11.22
CA PHE A 8 -3.33 -1.08 10.46
C PHE A 8 -3.85 0.35 10.47
N LYS A 9 -3.50 1.14 11.51
CA LYS A 9 -3.90 2.54 11.64
C LYS A 9 -3.02 3.49 10.82
N LEU A 10 -1.73 3.17 10.70
CA LEU A 10 -0.73 3.98 9.97
C LEU A 10 -1.23 4.48 8.62
N LYS A 11 -1.81 3.61 7.81
CA LYS A 11 -2.29 3.96 6.46
C LYS A 11 -3.30 5.11 6.46
N TYR A 12 -4.09 5.25 7.52
CA TYR A 12 -5.09 6.32 7.63
C TYR A 12 -4.45 7.65 8.00
N ASP A 13 -3.40 7.64 8.84
CA ASP A 13 -2.63 8.86 9.15
C ASP A 13 -1.98 9.40 7.88
N TYR A 14 -1.29 8.54 7.12
CA TYR A 14 -0.64 8.93 5.86
C TYR A 14 -1.65 9.31 4.78
N HIS A 15 -2.81 8.65 4.71
CA HIS A 15 -3.91 9.06 3.84
C HIS A 15 -4.41 10.46 4.18
N ASN A 16 -4.62 10.76 5.46
CA ASN A 16 -5.07 12.08 5.91
C ASN A 16 -4.01 13.15 5.64
N ALA A 17 -2.72 12.84 5.83
CA ALA A 17 -1.62 13.75 5.48
C ALA A 17 -1.61 14.10 3.97
N LYS A 18 -1.79 13.10 3.10
CA LYS A 18 -1.95 13.33 1.65
C LYS A 18 -3.16 14.22 1.34
N ALA A 19 -4.28 13.98 2.02
CA ALA A 19 -5.50 14.79 1.83
C ALA A 19 -5.26 16.25 2.20
N VAL A 20 -4.56 16.53 3.33
CA VAL A 20 -4.21 17.89 3.76
C VAL A 20 -3.30 18.58 2.74
N LEU A 21 -2.20 17.92 2.30
CA LEU A 21 -1.26 18.50 1.33
C LEU A 21 -1.93 18.80 -0.02
N LYS A 22 -2.75 17.87 -0.52
CA LYS A 22 -3.49 18.08 -1.78
C LYS A 22 -4.51 19.21 -1.68
N ALA A 23 -5.26 19.25 -0.58
CA ALA A 23 -6.25 20.29 -0.36
C ALA A 23 -5.60 21.67 -0.26
N ALA A 24 -4.45 21.78 0.43
CA ALA A 24 -3.68 23.01 0.52
C ALA A 24 -3.18 23.47 -0.86
N ALA A 25 -2.73 22.53 -1.72
CA ALA A 25 -2.25 22.84 -3.07
C ALA A 25 -3.33 23.43 -3.97
N VAL A 26 -4.61 23.05 -3.80
CA VAL A 26 -5.74 23.50 -4.62
C VAL A 26 -6.66 24.48 -3.90
N GLY A 27 -6.36 24.85 -2.64
CA GLY A 27 -7.13 25.81 -1.86
C GLY A 27 -8.52 25.30 -1.43
N THR A 28 -8.65 23.99 -1.11
CA THR A 28 -9.92 23.36 -0.70
C THR A 28 -9.84 22.82 0.74
N ASP A 29 -11.00 22.49 1.32
CA ASP A 29 -11.05 21.85 2.64
C ASP A 29 -10.97 20.32 2.51
N PRO A 30 -10.00 19.66 3.19
CA PRO A 30 -9.82 18.20 3.14
C PRO A 30 -10.86 17.40 3.94
N ALA A 31 -11.74 18.03 4.71
CA ALA A 31 -12.60 17.34 5.69
C ALA A 31 -13.41 16.16 5.11
N ARG A 32 -13.87 16.28 3.87
CA ARG A 32 -14.60 15.18 3.19
C ARG A 32 -13.75 13.99 2.77
N MET A 33 -12.42 14.14 2.77
CA MET A 33 -11.47 13.10 2.40
C MET A 33 -10.90 12.37 3.61
N PHE A 34 -11.16 12.86 4.82
CA PHE A 34 -10.61 12.30 6.03
C PHE A 34 -11.19 10.92 6.36
N MET A 35 -10.31 10.07 6.86
CA MET A 35 -10.62 8.77 7.47
C MET A 35 -10.16 8.80 8.92
N ASP A 36 -11.10 8.97 9.85
CA ASP A 36 -10.80 9.13 11.29
C ASP A 36 -10.60 7.76 11.97
N MET A 37 -9.70 6.96 11.40
CA MET A 37 -9.34 5.61 11.86
C MET A 37 -7.83 5.47 12.13
N GLY A 38 -7.10 6.58 12.12
CA GLY A 38 -5.67 6.65 12.35
C GLY A 38 -5.27 6.48 13.82
N ARG A 39 -3.99 6.69 14.10
CA ARG A 39 -3.42 6.75 15.46
C ARG A 39 -3.80 8.06 16.17
N ILE A 40 -4.06 9.10 15.38
CA ILE A 40 -4.51 10.40 15.84
C ILE A 40 -5.78 10.84 15.09
N PRO A 41 -6.63 11.67 15.68
CA PRO A 41 -7.76 12.28 14.98
C PRO A 41 -7.31 13.08 13.76
N ALA A 42 -8.04 12.96 12.65
CA ALA A 42 -7.70 13.67 11.41
C ALA A 42 -7.68 15.21 11.57
N SER A 43 -8.50 15.73 12.47
CA SER A 43 -8.50 17.17 12.80
C SER A 43 -7.24 17.63 13.51
N GLU A 44 -6.69 16.81 14.40
CA GLU A 44 -5.42 17.10 15.08
C GLU A 44 -4.25 17.06 14.09
N LEU A 45 -4.21 16.05 13.21
CA LEU A 45 -3.24 15.99 12.14
C LEU A 45 -3.27 17.25 11.27
N LYS A 46 -4.47 17.66 10.82
CA LYS A 46 -4.64 18.89 10.03
C LYS A 46 -4.12 20.09 10.77
N SER A 47 -4.51 20.27 12.04
CA SER A 47 -4.07 21.40 12.87
C SER A 47 -2.56 21.44 13.02
N ALA A 48 -1.91 20.31 13.33
CA ALA A 48 -0.45 20.22 13.46
C ALA A 48 0.26 20.56 12.15
N MET A 49 -0.27 20.11 11.00
CA MET A 49 0.30 20.42 9.68
C MET A 49 0.15 21.90 9.30
N GLU A 50 -0.97 22.55 9.66
CA GLU A 50 -1.25 23.97 9.39
C GLU A 50 -0.46 24.90 10.31
N SER A 51 -0.30 24.55 11.60
CA SER A 51 0.49 25.32 12.58
C SER A 51 1.99 25.04 12.48
N SER A 52 2.40 24.04 11.70
CA SER A 52 3.78 23.54 11.63
C SER A 52 4.32 22.97 12.96
N GLU A 53 3.44 22.51 13.83
CA GLU A 53 3.76 21.83 15.09
C GLU A 53 3.87 20.31 14.88
N LEU A 54 4.74 19.91 13.94
CA LEU A 54 4.83 18.52 13.47
C LEU A 54 5.33 17.56 14.55
N ASP A 55 6.10 18.03 15.54
CA ASP A 55 6.65 17.19 16.63
C ASP A 55 5.56 16.52 17.49
N THR A 56 4.32 16.97 17.40
CA THR A 56 3.17 16.35 18.09
C THR A 56 2.65 15.11 17.39
N LEU A 57 3.06 14.88 16.14
CA LEU A 57 2.60 13.75 15.32
C LEU A 57 3.34 12.45 15.70
N PRO A 58 2.66 11.29 15.59
CA PRO A 58 3.24 10.01 16.00
C PRO A 58 4.17 9.41 14.95
N GLY A 59 5.13 8.59 15.42
CA GLY A 59 5.97 7.73 14.58
C GLY A 59 6.96 8.50 13.73
N LEU A 60 6.96 8.25 12.43
CA LEU A 60 7.76 8.94 11.42
C LEU A 60 6.97 10.00 10.63
N LEU A 61 5.76 10.31 11.08
CA LEU A 61 4.89 11.24 10.39
C LEU A 61 5.43 12.68 10.33
N PRO A 62 6.13 13.20 11.37
CA PRO A 62 6.76 14.53 11.31
C PRO A 62 7.72 14.69 10.13
N GLU A 63 8.67 13.77 10.01
CA GLU A 63 9.68 13.77 8.95
C GLU A 63 9.03 13.55 7.58
N ALA A 64 8.06 12.63 7.52
CA ALA A 64 7.32 12.33 6.30
C ALA A 64 6.57 13.55 5.74
N VAL A 65 5.86 14.27 6.60
CA VAL A 65 5.10 15.47 6.22
C VAL A 65 6.05 16.59 5.80
N ALA A 66 7.15 16.81 6.55
CA ALA A 66 8.13 17.83 6.21
C ALA A 66 8.75 17.58 4.83
N GLU A 67 9.18 16.34 4.55
CA GLU A 67 9.76 15.98 3.25
C GLU A 67 8.73 16.07 2.12
N ALA A 68 7.53 15.52 2.30
CA ALA A 68 6.49 15.55 1.28
C ALA A 68 6.03 16.97 0.93
N LYS A 69 5.95 17.85 1.94
CA LYS A 69 5.66 19.28 1.72
C LYS A 69 6.80 19.96 0.94
N ASN A 70 8.05 19.71 1.30
CA ASN A 70 9.20 20.25 0.55
C ASN A 70 9.21 19.78 -0.90
N VAL A 71 8.93 18.48 -1.15
CA VAL A 71 8.81 17.93 -2.51
C VAL A 71 7.69 18.63 -3.27
N LEU A 72 6.51 18.80 -2.68
CA LEU A 72 5.39 19.48 -3.30
C LEU A 72 5.72 20.96 -3.61
N ASP A 73 6.34 21.67 -2.68
CA ASP A 73 6.70 23.09 -2.86
C ASP A 73 7.75 23.30 -3.94
N THR A 74 8.70 22.37 -4.05
CA THR A 74 9.82 22.44 -5.02
C THR A 74 9.40 21.99 -6.42
N THR A 75 8.67 20.87 -6.52
CA THR A 75 8.34 20.26 -7.82
C THR A 75 6.99 20.69 -8.37
N ARG A 76 6.10 21.16 -7.52
CA ARG A 76 4.68 21.42 -7.83
C ARG A 76 3.94 20.16 -8.35
N ASP A 77 4.48 18.98 -8.07
CA ASP A 77 3.91 17.71 -8.49
C ASP A 77 3.33 16.95 -7.28
N PRO A 78 2.00 16.89 -7.14
CA PRO A 78 1.36 16.16 -6.05
C PRO A 78 1.63 14.64 -6.08
N GLN A 79 1.92 14.08 -7.25
CA GLN A 79 2.23 12.66 -7.38
C GLN A 79 3.55 12.32 -6.69
N LEU A 80 4.57 13.17 -6.84
CA LEU A 80 5.86 12.96 -6.16
C LEU A 80 5.72 13.08 -4.65
N SER A 81 4.93 14.04 -4.16
CA SER A 81 4.61 14.16 -2.74
C SER A 81 3.88 12.92 -2.19
N ASP A 82 2.93 12.36 -2.95
CA ASP A 82 2.24 11.12 -2.58
C ASP A 82 3.22 9.93 -2.50
N ILE A 83 4.11 9.77 -3.48
CA ILE A 83 5.14 8.72 -3.51
C ILE A 83 6.05 8.85 -2.28
N THR A 84 6.44 10.07 -1.92
CA THR A 84 7.24 10.34 -0.72
C THR A 84 6.51 9.87 0.53
N LEU A 85 5.24 10.24 0.71
CA LEU A 85 4.44 9.78 1.86
C LEU A 85 4.23 8.27 1.87
N ASP A 86 4.05 7.62 0.71
CA ASP A 86 3.96 6.15 0.64
C ASP A 86 5.27 5.50 1.10
N GLY A 87 6.41 6.01 0.67
CA GLY A 87 7.72 5.56 1.13
C GLY A 87 7.89 5.64 2.65
N TRP A 88 7.52 6.77 3.23
CA TRP A 88 7.56 6.95 4.67
C TRP A 88 6.57 6.06 5.43
N MET A 89 5.38 5.84 4.88
CA MET A 89 4.39 4.93 5.47
C MET A 89 4.96 3.51 5.64
N TYR A 90 5.60 2.98 4.60
CA TYR A 90 6.19 1.64 4.68
C TYR A 90 7.40 1.58 5.61
N ARG A 91 8.23 2.63 5.68
CA ARG A 91 9.31 2.75 6.68
C ARG A 91 8.75 2.77 8.11
N ASP A 92 7.66 3.50 8.36
CA ASP A 92 7.00 3.54 9.68
C ASP A 92 6.36 2.18 10.03
N MET A 93 5.76 1.49 9.05
CA MET A 93 5.27 0.12 9.21
C MET A 93 6.42 -0.84 9.58
N ALA A 94 7.53 -0.80 8.85
CA ALA A 94 8.70 -1.64 9.10
C ALA A 94 9.29 -1.37 10.49
N ARG A 95 9.49 -0.09 10.85
CA ARG A 95 9.97 0.31 12.18
C ARG A 95 9.03 -0.16 13.30
N THR A 96 7.73 -0.07 13.07
CA THR A 96 6.72 -0.52 14.03
C THR A 96 6.77 -2.04 14.19
N ALA A 97 6.89 -2.80 13.09
CA ALA A 97 7.05 -4.25 13.11
C ALA A 97 8.32 -4.68 13.87
N GLU A 98 9.44 -4.02 13.61
CA GLU A 98 10.71 -4.26 14.33
C GLU A 98 10.55 -4.06 15.84
N ARG A 99 9.92 -2.98 16.26
CA ARG A 99 9.71 -2.66 17.70
C ARG A 99 8.86 -3.70 18.43
N THR A 100 7.95 -4.38 17.73
CA THR A 100 7.14 -5.46 18.33
C THR A 100 7.92 -6.74 18.53
N GLY A 101 9.04 -6.92 17.82
CA GLY A 101 9.81 -8.17 17.81
C GLY A 101 9.13 -9.33 17.08
N SER A 102 7.92 -9.12 16.50
CA SER A 102 7.13 -10.16 15.82
C SER A 102 7.72 -10.48 14.45
N ALA A 103 8.19 -11.71 14.26
CA ALA A 103 8.63 -12.20 12.94
C ALA A 103 7.46 -12.26 11.95
N PHE A 104 6.26 -12.63 12.44
CA PHE A 104 5.06 -12.66 11.61
C PHE A 104 4.70 -11.27 11.08
N LEU A 105 4.80 -10.25 11.93
CA LEU A 105 4.48 -8.88 11.54
C LEU A 105 5.50 -8.31 10.54
N ARG A 106 6.80 -8.62 10.73
CA ARG A 106 7.84 -8.24 9.76
C ARG A 106 7.59 -8.86 8.39
N GLY A 107 7.26 -10.16 8.34
CA GLY A 107 6.92 -10.83 7.09
C GLY A 107 5.65 -10.29 6.43
N TYR A 108 4.65 -9.87 7.23
CA TYR A 108 3.47 -9.18 6.70
C TYR A 108 3.84 -7.86 6.03
N VAL A 109 4.68 -7.04 6.68
CA VAL A 109 5.13 -5.77 6.10
C VAL A 109 5.97 -6.00 4.85
N ALA A 110 6.87 -7.00 4.85
CA ALA A 110 7.65 -7.37 3.66
C ALA A 110 6.74 -7.75 2.48
N ALA A 111 5.70 -8.57 2.73
CA ALA A 111 4.73 -8.93 1.69
C ALA A 111 3.94 -7.71 1.16
N GLN A 112 3.60 -6.75 2.02
CA GLN A 112 2.97 -5.50 1.61
C GLN A 112 3.89 -4.65 0.73
N ILE A 113 5.18 -4.58 1.09
CA ILE A 113 6.21 -3.87 0.31
C ILE A 113 6.38 -4.52 -1.06
N ASP A 114 6.49 -5.86 -1.14
CA ASP A 114 6.58 -6.57 -2.42
C ASP A 114 5.36 -6.31 -3.31
N ALA A 115 4.16 -6.34 -2.74
CA ALA A 115 2.95 -5.99 -3.48
C ALA A 115 2.98 -4.54 -4.00
N ALA A 116 3.44 -3.59 -3.19
CA ALA A 116 3.57 -2.19 -3.58
C ALA A 116 4.62 -1.98 -4.67
N ASN A 117 5.78 -2.62 -4.55
CA ASN A 117 6.85 -2.57 -5.53
C ASN A 117 6.43 -3.16 -6.87
N LEU A 118 5.76 -4.31 -6.85
CA LEU A 118 5.24 -4.94 -8.05
C LEU A 118 4.19 -4.05 -8.75
N ARG A 119 3.31 -3.40 -7.99
CA ARG A 119 2.36 -2.41 -8.52
C ARG A 119 3.06 -1.21 -9.13
N SER A 120 4.08 -0.69 -8.46
CA SER A 120 4.87 0.45 -8.94
C SER A 120 5.56 0.12 -10.26
N LEU A 121 6.15 -1.07 -10.39
CA LEU A 121 6.76 -1.55 -11.63
C LEU A 121 5.75 -1.58 -12.78
N ILE A 122 4.64 -2.29 -12.61
CA ILE A 122 3.64 -2.46 -13.68
C ILE A 122 3.03 -1.12 -14.09
N ARG A 123 2.70 -0.26 -13.13
CA ARG A 123 2.14 1.08 -13.43
C ARG A 123 3.15 1.96 -14.15
N THR A 124 4.42 1.96 -13.72
CA THR A 124 5.51 2.73 -14.36
C THR A 124 5.67 2.32 -15.81
N LEU A 125 5.76 1.02 -16.09
CA LEU A 125 5.91 0.51 -17.45
C LEU A 125 4.67 0.82 -18.31
N ARG A 126 3.46 0.68 -17.77
CA ARG A 126 2.23 1.04 -18.49
C ARG A 126 2.09 2.53 -18.79
N MET A 127 2.65 3.38 -17.97
CA MET A 127 2.73 4.83 -18.22
C MET A 127 3.84 5.20 -19.22
N GLY A 128 4.62 4.24 -19.70
CA GLY A 128 5.76 4.50 -20.57
C GLY A 128 6.91 5.25 -19.89
N LYS A 129 6.97 5.20 -18.54
CA LYS A 129 8.06 5.79 -17.76
C LYS A 129 9.23 4.82 -17.68
N ASN A 130 10.42 5.35 -17.43
CA ASN A 130 11.66 4.59 -17.40
C ASN A 130 12.01 4.04 -16.00
N ALA A 131 13.07 3.23 -15.92
CA ALA A 131 13.58 2.67 -14.66
C ALA A 131 14.03 3.75 -13.67
N GLY A 132 14.50 4.91 -14.13
CA GLY A 132 14.86 6.04 -13.27
C GLY A 132 13.67 6.60 -12.50
N PHE A 133 12.50 6.68 -13.12
CA PHE A 133 11.24 7.04 -12.42
C PHE A 133 10.85 5.96 -11.41
N LEU A 134 10.96 4.69 -11.79
CA LEU A 134 10.65 3.57 -10.90
C LEU A 134 11.57 3.56 -9.68
N ALA A 135 12.86 3.85 -9.83
CA ALA A 135 13.82 3.86 -8.73
C ALA A 135 13.39 4.78 -7.58
N GLY A 136 12.77 5.93 -7.91
CA GLY A 136 12.23 6.85 -6.90
C GLY A 136 10.96 6.36 -6.19
N ALA A 137 10.29 5.33 -6.74
CA ALA A 137 9.04 4.79 -6.19
C ALA A 137 9.20 3.42 -5.54
N LEU A 138 10.37 2.76 -5.67
CA LEU A 138 10.63 1.47 -5.05
C LEU A 138 10.93 1.62 -3.56
N LEU A 139 10.46 0.64 -2.82
CA LEU A 139 10.56 0.52 -1.37
C LEU A 139 11.56 -0.59 -1.02
N GLU A 140 12.36 -0.36 0.01
CA GLU A 140 13.22 -1.37 0.60
C GLU A 140 12.49 -2.16 1.70
N GLY A 141 12.96 -3.39 2.00
CA GLY A 141 12.41 -4.21 3.07
C GLY A 141 11.38 -5.25 2.60
N GLY A 142 11.17 -5.42 1.30
CA GLY A 142 10.50 -6.58 0.73
C GLY A 142 11.40 -7.82 0.69
N GLU A 143 10.84 -8.97 0.29
CA GLU A 143 11.60 -10.19 0.00
C GLU A 143 12.32 -10.08 -1.37
N THR A 144 11.78 -9.24 -2.27
CA THR A 144 12.34 -8.99 -3.60
C THR A 144 13.17 -7.70 -3.60
N GLU A 145 14.44 -7.83 -3.95
CA GLU A 145 15.35 -6.68 -3.97
C GLU A 145 14.97 -5.65 -5.04
N PRO A 146 14.97 -4.34 -4.73
CA PRO A 146 14.67 -3.29 -5.69
C PRO A 146 15.50 -3.34 -6.97
N ALA A 147 16.79 -3.73 -6.88
CA ALA A 147 17.68 -3.86 -8.02
C ALA A 147 17.18 -4.88 -9.06
N ALA A 148 16.58 -5.99 -8.63
CA ALA A 148 16.00 -6.98 -9.53
C ALA A 148 14.80 -6.41 -10.30
N LEU A 149 13.98 -5.59 -9.64
CA LEU A 149 12.83 -4.92 -10.27
C LEU A 149 13.28 -3.85 -11.27
N LEU A 150 14.36 -3.13 -10.98
CA LEU A 150 14.93 -2.16 -11.91
C LEU A 150 15.45 -2.87 -13.17
N ALA A 151 16.13 -4.01 -13.02
CA ALA A 151 16.60 -4.80 -14.17
C ALA A 151 15.43 -5.28 -15.04
N VAL A 152 14.32 -5.73 -14.44
CA VAL A 152 13.08 -6.07 -15.16
C VAL A 152 12.50 -4.85 -15.88
N ALA A 153 12.50 -3.67 -15.24
CA ALA A 153 12.00 -2.43 -15.86
C ALA A 153 12.84 -2.00 -17.07
N GLU A 154 14.18 -2.09 -16.99
CA GLU A 154 15.11 -1.78 -18.07
C GLU A 154 14.88 -2.69 -19.30
N ASN A 155 14.44 -3.94 -19.03
CA ASN A 155 14.09 -4.91 -20.08
C ASN A 155 12.60 -4.88 -20.48
N GLY A 156 11.89 -3.79 -20.19
CA GLY A 156 10.49 -3.60 -20.57
C GLY A 156 9.50 -4.57 -19.95
N GLY A 157 9.82 -5.12 -18.77
CA GLY A 157 9.01 -6.11 -18.05
C GLY A 157 9.35 -7.57 -18.37
N SER A 158 10.35 -7.82 -19.22
CA SER A 158 10.83 -9.18 -19.50
C SER A 158 11.50 -9.78 -18.26
N GLY A 159 11.27 -11.06 -17.99
CA GLY A 159 11.80 -11.73 -16.80
C GLY A 159 10.96 -11.57 -15.53
N LEU A 160 9.82 -10.83 -15.60
CA LEU A 160 8.98 -10.58 -14.42
C LEU A 160 8.42 -11.89 -13.83
N ALA A 161 7.85 -12.75 -14.66
CA ALA A 161 7.25 -14.01 -14.21
C ALA A 161 8.32 -14.95 -13.64
N GLU A 162 9.49 -15.01 -14.26
CA GLU A 162 10.63 -15.80 -13.79
C GLU A 162 11.17 -15.32 -12.45
N LEU A 163 11.26 -14.01 -12.23
CA LEU A 163 11.70 -13.42 -10.97
C LEU A 163 10.81 -13.84 -9.80
N TYR A 164 9.49 -13.85 -10.02
CA TYR A 164 8.53 -14.14 -8.96
C TYR A 164 8.06 -15.61 -8.91
N ALA A 165 8.46 -16.46 -9.87
CA ALA A 165 8.03 -17.86 -9.94
C ALA A 165 8.19 -18.65 -8.64
N PRO A 166 9.27 -18.51 -7.83
CA PRO A 166 9.43 -19.21 -6.57
C PRO A 166 8.70 -18.56 -5.40
N THR A 167 7.96 -17.48 -5.60
CA THR A 167 7.36 -16.68 -4.53
C THR A 167 5.83 -16.80 -4.52
N ARG A 168 5.20 -16.32 -3.46
CA ARG A 168 3.73 -16.18 -3.36
C ARG A 168 3.15 -15.20 -4.38
N PHE A 169 3.97 -14.34 -4.97
CA PHE A 169 3.58 -13.36 -5.97
C PHE A 169 3.63 -13.89 -7.41
N ALA A 170 3.87 -15.17 -7.65
CA ALA A 170 3.95 -15.76 -8.99
C ALA A 170 2.71 -15.43 -9.84
N ALA A 171 1.51 -15.68 -9.32
CA ALA A 171 0.25 -15.38 -10.02
C ALA A 171 0.08 -13.87 -10.29
N ALA A 172 0.50 -13.02 -9.35
CA ALA A 172 0.47 -11.56 -9.52
C ALA A 172 1.44 -11.10 -10.62
N ALA A 173 2.64 -11.68 -10.68
CA ALA A 173 3.63 -11.38 -11.72
C ALA A 173 3.17 -11.83 -13.11
N GLU A 174 2.55 -13.01 -13.23
CA GLU A 174 1.94 -13.47 -14.48
C GLU A 174 0.81 -12.55 -14.95
N ALA A 175 -0.09 -12.17 -14.04
CA ALA A 175 -1.16 -11.22 -14.33
C ALA A 175 -0.60 -9.82 -14.70
N GLY A 176 0.49 -9.40 -14.04
CA GLY A 176 1.22 -8.17 -14.35
C GLY A 176 1.85 -8.20 -15.75
N ALA A 177 2.52 -9.30 -16.10
CA ALA A 177 3.08 -9.49 -17.43
C ALA A 177 1.99 -9.51 -18.54
N ALA A 178 0.82 -10.10 -18.25
CA ALA A 178 -0.33 -10.04 -19.14
C ALA A 178 -0.87 -8.60 -19.26
N ALA A 179 -0.92 -7.85 -18.15
CA ALA A 179 -1.35 -6.45 -18.14
C ALA A 179 -0.42 -5.55 -18.97
N LEU A 180 0.88 -5.81 -19.01
CA LEU A 180 1.84 -5.09 -19.88
C LEU A 180 1.58 -5.33 -21.37
N LYS A 181 0.98 -6.49 -21.72
CA LYS A 181 0.59 -6.85 -23.09
C LYS A 181 -0.84 -6.42 -23.47
N GLY A 182 -1.46 -5.57 -22.67
CA GLY A 182 -2.82 -5.06 -22.93
C GLY A 182 -3.93 -5.70 -22.09
N GLY A 183 -3.59 -6.61 -21.17
CA GLY A 183 -4.51 -7.18 -20.20
C GLY A 183 -5.01 -6.16 -19.17
N THR A 184 -5.99 -6.56 -18.35
CA THR A 184 -6.59 -5.69 -17.35
C THR A 184 -5.72 -5.58 -16.09
N LEU A 185 -5.68 -4.38 -15.49
CA LEU A 185 -5.05 -4.21 -14.18
C LEU A 185 -5.88 -4.82 -13.04
N THR A 186 -7.18 -5.04 -13.26
CA THR A 186 -8.07 -5.55 -12.21
C THR A 186 -7.63 -6.92 -11.69
N GLU A 187 -7.28 -7.86 -12.60
CA GLU A 187 -6.79 -9.17 -12.21
C GLU A 187 -5.42 -9.08 -11.53
N PHE A 188 -4.52 -8.27 -12.07
CA PHE A 188 -3.22 -8.02 -11.47
C PHE A 188 -3.34 -7.48 -10.04
N GLU A 189 -4.15 -6.45 -9.82
CA GLU A 189 -4.38 -5.87 -8.49
C GLU A 189 -4.97 -6.89 -7.52
N LYS A 190 -5.91 -7.71 -8.01
CA LYS A 190 -6.50 -8.79 -7.21
C LYS A 190 -5.44 -9.80 -6.78
N GLN A 191 -4.60 -10.27 -7.70
CA GLN A 191 -3.55 -11.24 -7.39
C GLN A 191 -2.49 -10.68 -6.41
N CYS A 192 -2.18 -9.38 -6.47
CA CYS A 192 -1.34 -8.73 -5.47
C CYS A 192 -1.98 -8.77 -4.06
N ASP A 193 -3.27 -8.46 -3.96
CA ASP A 193 -3.99 -8.51 -2.68
C ASP A 193 -4.09 -9.95 -2.17
N ASP A 194 -4.39 -10.91 -3.05
CA ASP A 194 -4.53 -12.32 -2.72
C ASP A 194 -3.19 -12.94 -2.24
N ALA A 195 -2.04 -12.51 -2.78
CA ALA A 195 -0.72 -12.93 -2.32
C ALA A 195 -0.42 -12.48 -0.87
N VAL A 196 -0.80 -11.26 -0.51
CA VAL A 196 -0.69 -10.77 0.87
C VAL A 196 -1.64 -11.55 1.80
N THR A 197 -2.87 -11.81 1.34
CA THR A 197 -3.86 -12.61 2.07
C THR A 197 -3.38 -14.05 2.30
N GLU A 198 -2.67 -14.63 1.34
CA GLU A 198 -2.06 -15.95 1.48
C GLU A 198 -1.01 -15.97 2.60
N TYR A 199 -0.17 -14.94 2.72
CA TYR A 199 0.74 -14.81 3.86
C TYR A 199 -0.02 -14.85 5.19
N LEU A 200 -1.08 -14.06 5.29
CA LEU A 200 -1.88 -13.94 6.51
C LEU A 200 -2.64 -15.24 6.85
N SER A 201 -2.99 -16.05 5.85
CA SER A 201 -3.64 -17.35 6.06
C SER A 201 -2.76 -18.32 6.87
N GLY A 202 -1.45 -18.14 6.85
CA GLY A 202 -0.51 -18.91 7.70
C GLY A 202 -0.75 -18.72 9.20
N ALA A 203 -1.37 -17.62 9.60
CA ALA A 203 -1.72 -17.37 11.00
C ALA A 203 -2.79 -18.33 11.55
N GLN A 204 -3.59 -18.96 10.70
CA GLN A 204 -4.61 -19.93 11.12
C GLN A 204 -4.01 -21.16 11.83
N MET A 205 -2.74 -21.46 11.53
CA MET A 205 -2.02 -22.58 12.15
C MET A 205 -1.35 -22.17 13.47
N VAL A 206 -1.43 -20.91 13.88
CA VAL A 206 -0.82 -20.38 15.11
C VAL A 206 -1.92 -20.17 16.15
N PRO A 207 -1.95 -20.99 17.26
CA PRO A 207 -3.07 -20.95 18.21
C PRO A 207 -3.03 -19.76 19.17
N PHE A 208 -1.88 -19.13 19.35
CA PHE A 208 -1.67 -18.04 20.33
C PHE A 208 -0.79 -16.92 19.75
N GLY A 209 -0.81 -15.77 20.40
CA GLY A 209 -0.01 -14.60 20.03
C GLY A 209 -0.76 -13.61 19.15
N GLU A 210 -0.01 -12.75 18.51
CA GLU A 210 -0.55 -11.66 17.67
C GLU A 210 -1.03 -12.11 16.28
N ALA A 211 -0.47 -13.20 15.74
CA ALA A 211 -0.75 -13.63 14.37
C ALA A 211 -2.25 -13.90 14.10
N PRO A 212 -3.00 -14.63 14.96
CA PRO A 212 -4.44 -14.81 14.76
C PRO A 212 -5.23 -13.50 14.80
N LEU A 213 -4.83 -12.55 15.66
CA LEU A 213 -5.49 -11.24 15.73
C LEU A 213 -5.24 -10.43 14.46
N LEU A 214 -4.01 -10.43 13.95
CA LEU A 214 -3.64 -9.74 12.73
C LEU A 214 -4.38 -10.32 11.52
N ALA A 215 -4.45 -11.67 11.42
CA ALA A 215 -5.22 -12.34 10.39
C ALA A 215 -6.72 -11.99 10.47
N TYR A 216 -7.28 -11.92 11.67
CA TYR A 216 -8.67 -11.51 11.86
C TYR A 216 -8.91 -10.07 11.39
N LEU A 217 -8.04 -9.12 11.76
CA LEU A 217 -8.18 -7.72 11.33
C LEU A 217 -8.09 -7.60 9.81
N ALA A 218 -7.13 -8.28 9.18
CA ALA A 218 -6.98 -8.30 7.74
C ALA A 218 -8.17 -8.98 7.03
N ALA A 219 -8.72 -10.05 7.61
CA ALA A 219 -9.93 -10.69 7.11
C ALA A 219 -11.12 -9.72 7.11
N ARG A 220 -11.28 -8.93 8.18
CA ARG A 220 -12.32 -7.90 8.25
C ARG A 220 -12.12 -6.80 7.20
N GLU A 221 -10.89 -6.34 6.98
CA GLU A 221 -10.59 -5.38 5.91
C GLU A 221 -10.91 -5.94 4.51
N THR A 222 -10.58 -7.20 4.27
CA THR A 222 -10.92 -7.89 3.03
C THR A 222 -12.43 -8.00 2.84
N GLU A 223 -13.18 -8.33 3.89
CA GLU A 223 -14.64 -8.37 3.88
C GLU A 223 -15.25 -7.00 3.51
N TYR A 224 -14.78 -5.91 4.13
CA TYR A 224 -15.22 -4.56 3.77
C TYR A 224 -14.88 -4.22 2.32
N THR A 225 -13.70 -4.61 1.84
CA THR A 225 -13.30 -4.41 0.45
C THR A 225 -14.24 -5.16 -0.50
N ASN A 226 -14.57 -6.41 -0.20
CA ASN A 226 -15.48 -7.22 -0.99
C ASN A 226 -16.92 -6.65 -0.97
N LEU A 227 -17.41 -6.22 0.18
CA LEU A 227 -18.71 -5.54 0.28
C LEU A 227 -18.75 -4.27 -0.60
N ARG A 228 -17.69 -3.46 -0.55
CA ARG A 228 -17.56 -2.28 -1.40
C ARG A 228 -17.55 -2.64 -2.89
N ILE A 229 -16.82 -3.69 -3.29
CA ILE A 229 -16.80 -4.17 -4.68
C ILE A 229 -18.20 -4.57 -5.13
N VAL A 230 -18.95 -5.31 -4.31
CA VAL A 230 -20.32 -5.73 -4.62
C VAL A 230 -21.26 -4.52 -4.76
N LEU A 231 -21.24 -3.62 -3.78
CA LEU A 231 -22.13 -2.45 -3.76
C LEU A 231 -21.85 -1.51 -4.94
N MET A 232 -20.58 -1.18 -5.16
CA MET A 232 -20.17 -0.29 -6.26
C MET A 232 -20.38 -0.94 -7.63
N GLY A 233 -20.11 -2.26 -7.74
CA GLY A 233 -20.34 -3.00 -8.98
C GLY A 233 -21.83 -3.04 -9.34
N ARG A 234 -22.72 -3.27 -8.37
CA ARG A 234 -24.17 -3.22 -8.58
C ARG A 234 -24.65 -1.81 -8.94
N ALA A 235 -24.16 -0.79 -8.24
CA ALA A 235 -24.49 0.61 -8.53
C ALA A 235 -24.04 1.02 -9.95
N ALA A 236 -22.92 0.46 -10.44
CA ALA A 236 -22.43 0.66 -11.81
C ALA A 236 -23.10 -0.24 -12.85
N GLY A 237 -24.08 -1.09 -12.49
CA GLY A 237 -24.79 -1.98 -13.42
C GLY A 237 -23.96 -3.16 -13.92
N LEU A 238 -22.88 -3.54 -13.24
CA LEU A 238 -22.08 -4.70 -13.62
C LEU A 238 -22.86 -6.02 -13.38
N ASP A 239 -22.64 -6.99 -14.26
CA ASP A 239 -23.19 -8.35 -14.09
C ASP A 239 -22.53 -9.09 -12.91
N ALA A 240 -23.19 -10.16 -12.44
CA ALA A 240 -22.77 -10.89 -11.26
C ALA A 240 -21.42 -11.58 -11.44
N ASP A 241 -21.09 -12.06 -12.64
CA ASP A 241 -19.84 -12.76 -12.90
C ASP A 241 -18.67 -11.81 -12.94
N THR A 242 -18.85 -10.63 -13.54
CA THR A 242 -17.88 -9.53 -13.47
C THR A 242 -17.62 -9.08 -12.02
N ILE A 243 -18.67 -8.97 -11.20
CA ILE A 243 -18.50 -8.63 -9.78
C ILE A 243 -17.74 -9.75 -9.05
N ARG A 244 -18.13 -11.02 -9.23
CA ARG A 244 -17.45 -12.17 -8.61
C ARG A 244 -15.97 -12.24 -8.96
N SER A 245 -15.62 -12.00 -10.23
CA SER A 245 -14.23 -12.05 -10.68
C SER A 245 -13.34 -11.01 -9.99
N ARG A 246 -13.92 -9.93 -9.45
CA ARG A 246 -13.20 -8.85 -8.75
C ARG A 246 -13.05 -9.08 -7.25
N LEU A 247 -13.76 -10.04 -6.67
CA LEU A 247 -13.69 -10.31 -5.23
C LEU A 247 -12.30 -10.80 -4.83
N ARG A 248 -11.83 -10.30 -3.70
CA ARG A 248 -10.57 -10.68 -3.07
C ARG A 248 -10.76 -11.99 -2.31
N ARG A 249 -9.70 -12.80 -2.25
CA ARG A 249 -9.68 -14.04 -1.48
C ARG A 249 -9.89 -13.71 0.01
N GLY A 250 -10.83 -14.41 0.66
CA GLY A 250 -11.01 -14.32 2.11
C GLY A 250 -9.96 -15.15 2.85
N ILE A 251 -9.70 -14.76 4.11
CA ILE A 251 -9.01 -15.59 5.09
C ILE A 251 -10.12 -16.40 5.78
N GLY A 252 -10.31 -17.63 5.36
CA GLY A 252 -11.35 -18.51 5.87
C GLY A 252 -10.90 -19.95 5.83
#